data_b6d98529f5d2cd2041bdf5888c8ce099
#
_entry.id   b6d98529f5d2cd2041bdf5888c8ce099
#
_cell.length_a   1.000
_cell.length_b   1.000
_cell.length_c   1.000
_cell.angle_alpha   90.00
_cell.angle_beta   90.00
_cell.angle_gamma   90.00
#
_symmetry.space_group_name_H-M   'P 1'
#
loop_
_entity.id
_entity.type
_entity.pdbx_description
1 polymer ?
#
loop_
_entity_poly.entity_id
_entity_poly.type
_entity_poly.pdbx_seq_one_letter_code
_entity_poly.pdbx_strand_id
1 'polypeptide(L)'
;MLKKVKRYKEENKTLKTIEIVTMCLLLVVSIATCVIGLNKINSDDYKNASYVGTVTLTRDEDSECDEDATVCTITYSDGEDSLIKEYSDESEVVDTVEAYKYVLDNGTSLCFEQENPSMDDLAFTYKEEMANRCAQLFNASIACVILALSVWIVYYFSKSFTTYEKSWFVSIMLLATIVAVLFPEDGANGVNGIIIMLLYLLDTFLNILCELLISKQSRYNFLVSVVVEITEILTCVVLMYRFATIATTLFFWLPIDILSYINWSKHKDDEDDELTAVRRLKGYQEVLIILGIIIWTFGVGYFLSGLDIKTDFLNGDQKLMTIITYIDACASAVGVCNGLFIFFRLREQWIAWYICAFLEAVINILAGQYVLLVLKLGYF
;
A
#
# COMPACT_ATOMS: atom_id res chain seq x y z
N MET A 1 -31.24 1.29 30.75
CA MET A 1 -30.48 0.47 31.71
C MET A 1 -29.81 -0.68 30.98
N LEU A 2 -28.78 -0.41 30.22
CA LEU A 2 -27.94 -1.44 29.59
C LEU A 2 -26.96 -1.90 30.66
N LYS A 3 -27.20 -3.10 31.22
CA LYS A 3 -26.25 -3.76 32.10
C LYS A 3 -24.88 -3.69 31.45
N LYS A 4 -23.90 -3.04 32.10
CA LYS A 4 -22.48 -3.22 31.82
C LYS A 4 -22.27 -4.71 31.62
N VAL A 5 -22.13 -5.14 30.38
CA VAL A 5 -21.75 -6.51 30.09
C VAL A 5 -20.37 -6.67 30.73
N LYS A 6 -20.30 -7.43 31.83
CA LYS A 6 -19.02 -7.86 32.41
C LYS A 6 -18.28 -8.63 31.34
N ARG A 7 -17.56 -7.93 30.49
CA ARG A 7 -16.79 -8.51 29.40
C ARG A 7 -15.63 -9.28 29.98
N TYR A 8 -15.67 -10.56 29.75
CA TYR A 8 -14.60 -11.53 29.77
C TYR A 8 -13.60 -11.42 30.92
N LYS A 9 -13.89 -12.12 32.00
CA LYS A 9 -12.97 -12.33 33.12
C LYS A 9 -12.12 -13.60 33.00
N GLU A 10 -12.35 -14.42 32.01
CA GLU A 10 -11.52 -15.60 31.74
C GLU A 10 -10.64 -15.35 30.52
N GLU A 11 -9.36 -15.04 30.78
CA GLU A 11 -8.34 -15.08 29.75
C GLU A 11 -8.27 -16.52 29.24
N ASN A 12 -8.69 -16.73 28.00
CA ASN A 12 -8.55 -18.05 27.38
C ASN A 12 -7.06 -18.33 27.17
N LYS A 13 -6.44 -19.07 28.08
CA LYS A 13 -5.01 -19.43 28.07
C LYS A 13 -4.61 -20.09 26.76
N THR A 14 -5.51 -20.91 26.19
CA THR A 14 -5.27 -21.58 24.90
C THR A 14 -5.11 -20.56 23.77
N LEU A 15 -5.98 -19.55 23.70
CA LEU A 15 -5.91 -18.51 22.66
C LEU A 15 -4.60 -17.70 22.77
N LYS A 16 -4.21 -17.32 23.99
CA LYS A 16 -2.93 -16.63 24.22
C LYS A 16 -1.73 -17.48 23.80
N THR A 17 -1.78 -18.77 24.06
CA THR A 17 -0.71 -19.68 23.62
C THR A 17 -0.64 -19.74 22.09
N ILE A 18 -1.80 -19.83 21.42
CA ILE A 18 -1.88 -19.81 19.95
C ILE A 18 -1.31 -18.51 19.40
N GLU A 19 -1.70 -17.35 19.96
CA GLU A 19 -1.21 -16.02 19.52
C GLU A 19 0.34 -15.95 19.62
N ILE A 20 0.92 -16.38 20.74
CA ILE A 20 2.37 -16.40 20.95
C ILE A 20 3.06 -17.36 19.98
N VAL A 21 2.53 -18.58 19.82
CA VAL A 21 3.10 -19.57 18.90
C VAL A 21 3.05 -19.05 17.46
N THR A 22 1.93 -18.46 17.03
CA THR A 22 1.78 -17.88 15.70
C THR A 22 2.78 -16.77 15.47
N MET A 23 2.94 -15.85 16.43
CA MET A 23 3.93 -14.77 16.34
C MET A 23 5.36 -15.34 16.23
N CYS A 24 5.72 -16.31 17.05
CA CYS A 24 7.05 -16.93 16.98
C CYS A 24 7.29 -17.64 15.64
N LEU A 25 6.30 -18.34 15.10
CA LEU A 25 6.39 -19.00 13.80
C LEU A 25 6.60 -17.98 12.67
N LEU A 26 5.84 -16.88 12.66
CA LEU A 26 5.97 -15.82 11.67
C LEU A 26 7.37 -15.19 11.71
N LEU A 27 7.92 -14.92 12.90
CA LEU A 27 9.27 -14.40 13.05
C LEU A 27 10.33 -15.40 12.57
N VAL A 28 10.16 -16.68 12.84
CA VAL A 28 11.06 -17.73 12.35
C VAL A 28 11.02 -17.81 10.82
N VAL A 29 9.83 -17.78 10.23
CA VAL A 29 9.67 -17.74 8.76
C VAL A 29 10.32 -16.50 8.16
N SER A 30 10.11 -15.34 8.75
CA SER A 30 10.73 -14.09 8.32
C SER A 30 12.25 -14.17 8.34
N ILE A 31 12.84 -14.63 9.44
CA ILE A 31 14.29 -14.80 9.55
C ILE A 31 14.80 -15.81 8.52
N ALA A 32 14.11 -16.93 8.36
CA ALA A 32 14.51 -17.97 7.41
C ALA A 32 14.51 -17.45 5.96
N THR A 33 13.44 -16.77 5.53
CA THR A 33 13.35 -16.22 4.17
C THR A 33 14.39 -15.14 3.92
N CYS A 34 14.64 -14.27 4.89
CA CYS A 34 15.68 -13.24 4.83
C CYS A 34 17.08 -13.87 4.71
N VAL A 35 17.39 -14.85 5.56
CA VAL A 35 18.71 -15.54 5.55
C VAL A 35 18.92 -16.30 4.24
N ILE A 36 17.89 -16.98 3.72
CA ILE A 36 17.97 -17.68 2.44
C ILE A 36 18.25 -16.67 1.30
N GLY A 37 17.53 -15.55 1.25
CA GLY A 37 17.75 -14.50 0.27
C GLY A 37 19.17 -13.93 0.35
N LEU A 38 19.62 -13.54 1.53
CA LEU A 38 20.97 -13.00 1.76
C LEU A 38 22.08 -14.00 1.39
N ASN A 39 21.90 -15.27 1.75
CA ASN A 39 22.88 -16.30 1.40
C ASN A 39 22.98 -16.51 -0.12
N LYS A 40 21.86 -16.47 -0.85
CA LYS A 40 21.87 -16.55 -2.31
C LYS A 40 22.58 -15.36 -2.96
N ILE A 41 22.32 -14.13 -2.50
CA ILE A 41 22.96 -12.92 -3.02
C ILE A 41 24.46 -12.89 -2.74
N ASN A 42 24.87 -13.36 -1.56
CA ASN A 42 26.28 -13.36 -1.13
C ASN A 42 27.01 -14.66 -1.49
N SER A 43 26.43 -15.57 -2.29
CA SER A 43 27.14 -16.76 -2.71
C SER A 43 28.23 -16.40 -3.74
N ASP A 44 29.25 -17.23 -3.80
CA ASP A 44 30.39 -17.08 -4.74
C ASP A 44 30.14 -17.86 -6.05
N ASP A 45 28.87 -18.19 -6.36
CA ASP A 45 28.52 -19.05 -7.52
C ASP A 45 28.95 -18.43 -8.86
N TYR A 46 29.02 -17.09 -8.93
CA TYR A 46 29.51 -16.38 -10.12
C TYR A 46 30.96 -16.74 -10.52
N LYS A 47 31.77 -17.26 -9.60
CA LYS A 47 33.15 -17.69 -9.90
C LYS A 47 33.22 -18.90 -10.81
N ASN A 48 32.13 -19.67 -10.85
CA ASN A 48 31.99 -20.87 -11.71
C ASN A 48 31.21 -20.60 -12.99
N ALA A 49 30.97 -19.33 -13.33
CA ALA A 49 30.25 -18.96 -14.53
C ALA A 49 31.02 -19.43 -15.77
N SER A 50 30.34 -20.14 -16.65
CA SER A 50 30.91 -20.63 -17.90
C SER A 50 30.27 -19.93 -19.09
N TYR A 51 31.09 -19.49 -20.05
CA TYR A 51 30.63 -18.93 -21.30
C TYR A 51 29.94 -20.03 -22.15
N VAL A 52 28.72 -19.72 -22.61
CA VAL A 52 27.88 -20.64 -23.38
C VAL A 52 27.75 -20.22 -24.84
N GLY A 53 27.78 -18.92 -25.11
CA GLY A 53 27.62 -18.37 -26.46
C GLY A 53 27.06 -16.95 -26.45
N THR A 54 26.73 -16.47 -27.65
CA THR A 54 26.05 -15.20 -27.82
C THR A 54 24.53 -15.38 -27.94
N VAL A 55 23.75 -14.49 -27.39
CA VAL A 55 22.29 -14.39 -27.52
C VAL A 55 21.92 -13.05 -28.10
N THR A 56 20.85 -13.03 -28.89
CA THR A 56 20.30 -11.78 -29.43
C THR A 56 19.11 -11.39 -28.57
N LEU A 57 19.20 -10.25 -27.92
CA LEU A 57 18.15 -9.71 -27.07
C LEU A 57 17.43 -8.58 -27.79
N THR A 58 16.13 -8.48 -27.60
CA THR A 58 15.29 -7.41 -28.16
C THR A 58 15.00 -6.36 -27.10
N ARG A 59 14.88 -5.10 -27.53
CA ARG A 59 14.49 -4.00 -26.66
C ARG A 59 13.14 -4.31 -26.03
N ASP A 60 13.03 -4.14 -24.70
CA ASP A 60 11.78 -4.28 -23.98
C ASP A 60 10.83 -3.11 -24.32
N GLU A 61 9.55 -3.42 -24.63
CA GLU A 61 8.57 -2.42 -25.06
C GLU A 61 8.33 -1.34 -23.98
N ASP A 62 8.53 -1.68 -22.71
CA ASP A 62 8.37 -0.78 -21.57
C ASP A 62 9.63 0.05 -21.27
N SER A 63 10.71 -0.12 -22.04
CA SER A 63 11.99 0.55 -21.82
C SER A 63 12.11 1.76 -22.73
N GLU A 64 11.74 2.93 -22.20
CA GLU A 64 11.84 4.22 -22.90
C GLU A 64 12.91 5.12 -22.26
N CYS A 65 13.50 5.99 -23.07
CA CYS A 65 14.39 7.03 -22.56
C CYS A 65 13.59 8.12 -21.87
N ASP A 66 14.00 8.50 -20.68
CA ASP A 66 13.43 9.67 -20.01
C ASP A 66 13.92 10.94 -20.71
N GLU A 67 13.01 11.79 -21.21
CA GLU A 67 13.33 12.99 -21.99
C GLU A 67 14.25 13.98 -21.24
N ASP A 68 14.28 13.91 -19.90
CA ASP A 68 15.10 14.77 -19.05
C ASP A 68 16.38 14.05 -18.52
N ALA A 69 16.60 12.77 -18.85
CA ALA A 69 17.75 12.03 -18.37
C ALA A 69 19.01 12.34 -19.19
N THR A 70 20.13 12.49 -18.49
CA THR A 70 21.45 12.67 -19.13
C THR A 70 22.01 11.35 -19.71
N VAL A 71 21.44 10.24 -19.32
CA VAL A 71 21.79 8.88 -19.76
C VAL A 71 20.51 8.08 -19.93
N CYS A 72 20.37 7.44 -21.07
CA CYS A 72 19.24 6.60 -21.41
C CYS A 72 19.55 5.14 -21.05
N THR A 73 18.80 4.55 -20.12
CA THR A 73 18.96 3.17 -19.68
C THR A 73 17.91 2.29 -20.34
N ILE A 74 18.33 1.38 -21.22
CA ILE A 74 17.46 0.49 -21.97
C ILE A 74 17.67 -0.95 -21.52
N THR A 75 16.56 -1.64 -21.26
CA THR A 75 16.54 -3.08 -20.97
C THR A 75 16.27 -3.85 -22.25
N TYR A 76 17.09 -4.86 -22.51
CA TYR A 76 16.94 -5.83 -23.59
C TYR A 76 16.65 -7.19 -22.99
N SER A 77 15.65 -7.91 -23.53
CA SER A 77 15.26 -9.22 -23.02
C SER A 77 14.79 -10.16 -24.14
N ASP A 78 14.89 -11.47 -23.91
CA ASP A 78 14.23 -12.51 -24.71
C ASP A 78 13.19 -13.31 -23.89
N GLY A 79 12.90 -12.87 -22.65
CA GLY A 79 12.00 -13.51 -21.71
C GLY A 79 12.70 -14.46 -20.72
N GLU A 80 13.93 -14.92 -21.00
CA GLU A 80 14.76 -15.71 -20.08
C GLU A 80 16.01 -14.96 -19.65
N ASP A 81 16.64 -14.25 -20.58
CA ASP A 81 17.86 -13.49 -20.38
C ASP A 81 17.59 -12.00 -20.53
N SER A 82 18.31 -11.16 -19.79
CA SER A 82 18.20 -9.71 -19.87
C SER A 82 19.57 -9.04 -19.80
N LEU A 83 19.68 -7.87 -20.45
CA LEU A 83 20.83 -6.98 -20.43
C LEU A 83 20.37 -5.55 -20.31
N ILE A 84 20.91 -4.83 -19.34
CA ILE A 84 20.68 -3.38 -19.20
C ILE A 84 21.84 -2.65 -19.84
N LYS A 85 21.53 -1.71 -20.72
CA LYS A 85 22.52 -0.92 -21.43
C LYS A 85 22.25 0.58 -21.32
N GLU A 86 23.31 1.34 -21.07
CA GLU A 86 23.24 2.79 -20.97
C GLU A 86 23.70 3.43 -22.29
N TYR A 87 22.91 4.40 -22.76
CA TYR A 87 23.20 5.20 -23.95
C TYR A 87 23.30 6.68 -23.60
N SER A 88 24.17 7.40 -24.29
CA SER A 88 24.31 8.85 -24.10
C SER A 88 23.23 9.65 -24.81
N ASP A 89 22.57 9.07 -25.81
CA ASP A 89 21.53 9.70 -26.63
C ASP A 89 20.54 8.63 -27.10
N GLU A 90 19.25 8.94 -27.13
CA GLU A 90 18.18 8.06 -27.62
C GLU A 90 18.39 7.62 -29.08
N SER A 91 19.03 8.46 -29.89
CA SER A 91 19.34 8.13 -31.29
C SER A 91 20.34 6.99 -31.47
N GLU A 92 21.06 6.60 -30.41
CA GLU A 92 22.01 5.48 -30.40
C GLU A 92 21.35 4.17 -30.00
N VAL A 93 20.11 4.18 -29.52
CA VAL A 93 19.35 3.01 -29.09
C VAL A 93 19.00 2.16 -30.30
N VAL A 94 19.27 0.86 -30.21
CA VAL A 94 18.97 -0.14 -31.26
C VAL A 94 17.89 -1.09 -30.79
N ASP A 95 17.11 -1.65 -31.71
CA ASP A 95 16.02 -2.58 -31.37
C ASP A 95 16.51 -3.94 -30.87
N THR A 96 17.72 -4.33 -31.23
CA THR A 96 18.32 -5.62 -30.86
C THR A 96 19.79 -5.48 -30.54
N VAL A 97 20.27 -6.22 -29.54
CA VAL A 97 21.67 -6.25 -29.15
C VAL A 97 22.16 -7.72 -29.08
N GLU A 98 23.42 -7.94 -29.43
CA GLU A 98 24.08 -9.19 -29.12
C GLU A 98 24.71 -9.12 -27.73
N ALA A 99 24.42 -10.12 -26.90
CA ALA A 99 24.97 -10.24 -25.56
C ALA A 99 25.71 -11.55 -25.38
N TYR A 100 26.80 -11.54 -24.61
CA TYR A 100 27.59 -12.73 -24.27
C TYR A 100 26.96 -13.38 -23.03
N LYS A 101 26.46 -14.61 -23.19
CA LYS A 101 25.77 -15.37 -22.16
C LYS A 101 26.72 -16.24 -21.35
N TYR A 102 26.66 -16.09 -20.04
CA TYR A 102 27.34 -16.90 -19.06
C TYR A 102 26.33 -17.67 -18.22
N VAL A 103 26.52 -18.93 -17.97
CA VAL A 103 25.64 -19.77 -17.15
C VAL A 103 26.39 -20.28 -15.93
N LEU A 104 25.77 -20.16 -14.79
CA LEU A 104 26.27 -20.64 -13.51
C LEU A 104 25.83 -22.10 -13.26
N ASP A 105 26.49 -22.77 -12.32
CA ASP A 105 26.16 -24.15 -11.93
C ASP A 105 24.71 -24.30 -11.40
N ASN A 106 24.13 -23.25 -10.87
CA ASN A 106 22.74 -23.21 -10.39
C ASN A 106 21.71 -22.94 -11.50
N GLY A 107 22.14 -22.84 -12.76
CA GLY A 107 21.30 -22.57 -13.93
C GLY A 107 20.95 -21.09 -14.15
N THR A 108 21.47 -20.18 -13.32
CA THR A 108 21.29 -18.73 -13.55
C THR A 108 22.14 -18.30 -14.74
N SER A 109 21.56 -17.55 -15.66
CA SER A 109 22.27 -16.92 -16.77
C SER A 109 22.57 -15.45 -16.47
N LEU A 110 23.70 -14.98 -16.94
CA LEU A 110 24.13 -13.58 -16.87
C LEU A 110 24.54 -13.15 -18.28
N CYS A 111 24.13 -11.98 -18.71
CA CYS A 111 24.44 -11.43 -20.02
C CYS A 111 25.33 -10.19 -19.89
N PHE A 112 26.31 -10.09 -20.79
CA PHE A 112 27.30 -9.01 -20.82
C PHE A 112 27.49 -8.46 -22.22
N GLU A 113 27.88 -7.18 -22.30
CA GLU A 113 28.23 -6.55 -23.57
C GLU A 113 29.61 -7.04 -24.12
N GLN A 114 30.45 -7.58 -23.25
CA GLN A 114 31.82 -7.98 -23.58
C GLN A 114 32.01 -9.49 -23.42
N GLU A 115 32.79 -10.08 -24.31
CA GLU A 115 33.07 -11.51 -24.30
C GLU A 115 33.80 -11.99 -23.03
N ASN A 116 34.60 -11.11 -22.40
CA ASN A 116 35.38 -11.45 -21.22
C ASN A 116 35.12 -10.41 -20.12
N PRO A 117 33.97 -10.48 -19.39
CA PRO A 117 33.72 -9.58 -18.29
C PRO A 117 34.72 -9.77 -17.15
N SER A 118 35.04 -8.71 -16.43
CA SER A 118 35.89 -8.84 -15.26
C SER A 118 35.19 -9.61 -14.14
N MET A 119 35.97 -10.14 -13.17
CA MET A 119 35.40 -10.82 -12.02
C MET A 119 34.53 -9.89 -11.17
N ASP A 120 34.83 -8.59 -11.17
CA ASP A 120 34.04 -7.58 -10.47
C ASP A 120 32.70 -7.34 -11.19
N ASP A 121 32.69 -7.32 -12.53
CA ASP A 121 31.47 -7.19 -13.32
C ASP A 121 30.57 -8.42 -13.15
N LEU A 122 31.16 -9.64 -13.18
CA LEU A 122 30.44 -10.88 -12.89
C LEU A 122 29.80 -10.85 -11.50
N ALA A 123 30.55 -10.41 -10.49
CA ALA A 123 30.07 -10.33 -9.12
C ALA A 123 28.95 -9.28 -8.97
N PHE A 124 29.06 -8.14 -9.65
CA PHE A 124 28.06 -7.07 -9.61
C PHE A 124 26.75 -7.51 -10.25
N THR A 125 26.82 -7.95 -11.52
CA THR A 125 25.62 -8.40 -12.27
C THR A 125 24.97 -9.61 -11.60
N TYR A 126 25.76 -10.55 -11.05
CA TYR A 126 25.22 -11.66 -10.26
C TYR A 126 24.43 -11.19 -9.05
N LYS A 127 24.96 -10.25 -8.26
CA LYS A 127 24.27 -9.74 -7.07
C LYS A 127 22.99 -9.02 -7.41
N GLU A 128 23.00 -8.24 -8.49
CA GLU A 128 21.83 -7.54 -8.99
C GLU A 128 20.72 -8.51 -9.42
N GLU A 129 21.08 -9.49 -10.25
CA GLU A 129 20.16 -10.53 -10.70
C GLU A 129 19.61 -11.36 -9.53
N MET A 130 20.48 -11.74 -8.58
CA MET A 130 20.05 -12.47 -7.38
C MET A 130 19.18 -11.62 -6.47
N ALA A 131 19.42 -10.32 -6.35
CA ALA A 131 18.56 -9.41 -5.57
C ALA A 131 17.16 -9.38 -6.17
N ASN A 132 17.02 -9.25 -7.49
CA ASN A 132 15.75 -9.28 -8.19
C ASN A 132 15.01 -10.61 -8.01
N ARG A 133 15.69 -11.74 -8.21
CA ARG A 133 15.13 -13.09 -7.99
C ARG A 133 14.74 -13.35 -6.53
N CYS A 134 15.43 -12.73 -5.57
CA CYS A 134 15.13 -12.88 -4.15
C CYS A 134 14.16 -11.83 -3.62
N ALA A 135 13.71 -10.87 -4.43
CA ALA A 135 12.80 -9.80 -4.01
C ALA A 135 11.54 -10.36 -3.32
N GLN A 136 10.93 -11.41 -3.89
CA GLN A 136 9.76 -12.06 -3.27
C GLN A 136 10.05 -12.67 -1.90
N LEU A 137 11.27 -13.18 -1.65
CA LEU A 137 11.66 -13.70 -0.34
C LEU A 137 11.77 -12.57 0.69
N PHE A 138 12.31 -11.43 0.29
CA PHE A 138 12.38 -10.25 1.18
C PHE A 138 11.01 -9.67 1.43
N ASN A 139 10.16 -9.57 0.41
CA ASN A 139 8.77 -9.15 0.57
C ASN A 139 8.01 -10.06 1.54
N ALA A 140 8.15 -11.37 1.41
CA ALA A 140 7.56 -12.34 2.33
C ALA A 140 8.11 -12.18 3.75
N SER A 141 9.43 -11.94 3.91
CA SER A 141 10.04 -11.69 5.21
C SER A 141 9.44 -10.48 5.91
N ILE A 142 9.35 -9.35 5.20
CA ILE A 142 8.80 -8.10 5.72
C ILE A 142 7.32 -8.25 6.08
N ALA A 143 6.55 -8.85 5.18
CA ALA A 143 5.13 -9.11 5.39
C ALA A 143 4.89 -10.01 6.63
N CYS A 144 5.72 -11.01 6.86
CA CYS A 144 5.67 -11.84 8.07
C CYS A 144 5.97 -11.03 9.34
N VAL A 145 6.89 -10.06 9.31
CA VAL A 145 7.15 -9.17 10.45
C VAL A 145 5.92 -8.32 10.77
N ILE A 146 5.30 -7.71 9.76
CA ILE A 146 4.10 -6.89 9.95
C ILE A 146 2.95 -7.73 10.51
N LEU A 147 2.76 -8.94 10.00
CA LEU A 147 1.74 -9.85 10.52
C LEU A 147 2.05 -10.27 11.96
N ALA A 148 3.31 -10.52 12.30
CA ALA A 148 3.72 -10.83 13.68
C ALA A 148 3.45 -9.66 14.63
N LEU A 149 3.73 -8.42 14.20
CA LEU A 149 3.39 -7.20 14.95
C LEU A 149 1.88 -7.05 15.13
N SER A 150 1.10 -7.38 14.10
CA SER A 150 -0.37 -7.37 14.15
C SER A 150 -0.90 -8.35 15.22
N VAL A 151 -0.37 -9.57 15.22
CA VAL A 151 -0.72 -10.59 16.25
C VAL A 151 -0.28 -10.12 17.64
N TRP A 152 0.89 -9.50 17.76
CA TRP A 152 1.38 -8.98 19.04
C TRP A 152 0.49 -7.86 19.60
N ILE A 153 0.01 -6.94 18.75
CA ILE A 153 -0.93 -5.89 19.17
C ILE A 153 -2.25 -6.49 19.62
N VAL A 154 -2.81 -7.43 18.88
CA VAL A 154 -4.02 -8.15 19.26
C VAL A 154 -3.83 -8.87 20.61
N TYR A 155 -2.67 -9.48 20.83
CA TYR A 155 -2.31 -10.10 22.12
C TYR A 155 -2.24 -9.08 23.26
N TYR A 156 -1.54 -7.95 23.04
CA TYR A 156 -1.37 -6.90 24.04
C TYR A 156 -2.71 -6.29 24.46
N PHE A 157 -3.57 -6.00 23.49
CA PHE A 157 -4.93 -5.46 23.72
C PHE A 157 -5.99 -6.55 23.93
N SER A 158 -5.57 -7.79 24.24
CA SER A 158 -6.47 -8.95 24.31
C SER A 158 -7.63 -8.78 25.29
N LYS A 159 -7.48 -7.95 26.32
CA LYS A 159 -8.55 -7.63 27.29
C LYS A 159 -9.62 -6.71 26.75
N SER A 160 -9.30 -5.95 25.71
CA SER A 160 -10.18 -4.93 25.12
C SER A 160 -10.93 -5.43 23.90
N PHE A 161 -10.40 -6.45 23.18
CA PHE A 161 -10.99 -6.97 21.96
C PHE A 161 -11.69 -8.31 22.18
N THR A 162 -12.85 -8.47 21.52
CA THR A 162 -13.57 -9.73 21.45
C THR A 162 -12.85 -10.73 20.54
N THR A 163 -13.16 -12.03 20.64
CA THR A 163 -12.59 -13.04 19.74
C THR A 163 -12.92 -12.76 18.27
N TYR A 164 -14.13 -12.25 17.99
CA TYR A 164 -14.54 -11.84 16.63
C TYR A 164 -13.67 -10.70 16.09
N GLU A 165 -13.49 -9.62 16.86
CA GLU A 165 -12.67 -8.48 16.49
C GLU A 165 -11.21 -8.87 16.21
N LYS A 166 -10.66 -9.76 17.03
CA LYS A 166 -9.32 -10.31 16.82
C LYS A 166 -9.22 -11.14 15.55
N SER A 167 -10.20 -12.04 15.34
CA SER A 167 -10.22 -12.87 14.13
C SER A 167 -10.36 -12.03 12.87
N TRP A 168 -11.23 -11.03 12.90
CA TRP A 168 -11.42 -10.08 11.79
C TRP A 168 -10.12 -9.34 11.47
N PHE A 169 -9.45 -8.76 12.47
CA PHE A 169 -8.19 -8.06 12.32
C PHE A 169 -7.10 -8.94 11.70
N VAL A 170 -6.89 -10.13 12.29
CA VAL A 170 -5.86 -11.06 11.83
C VAL A 170 -6.18 -11.58 10.43
N SER A 171 -7.45 -11.85 10.11
CA SER A 171 -7.85 -12.33 8.78
C SER A 171 -7.60 -11.31 7.69
N ILE A 172 -7.91 -10.03 7.92
CA ILE A 172 -7.64 -8.96 6.94
C ILE A 172 -6.13 -8.77 6.78
N MET A 173 -5.37 -8.71 7.88
CA MET A 173 -3.92 -8.58 7.80
C MET A 173 -3.25 -9.77 7.11
N LEU A 174 -3.74 -10.99 7.37
CA LEU A 174 -3.26 -12.19 6.68
C LEU A 174 -3.55 -12.12 5.17
N LEU A 175 -4.76 -11.72 4.79
CA LEU A 175 -5.14 -11.59 3.38
C LEU A 175 -4.33 -10.48 2.69
N ALA A 176 -4.18 -9.32 3.33
CA ALA A 176 -3.35 -8.23 2.82
C ALA A 176 -1.89 -8.66 2.61
N THR A 177 -1.34 -9.41 3.58
CA THR A 177 0.01 -9.98 3.49
C THR A 177 0.15 -10.97 2.35
N ILE A 178 -0.83 -11.89 2.16
CA ILE A 178 -0.84 -12.85 1.05
C ILE A 178 -0.88 -12.10 -0.29
N VAL A 179 -1.74 -11.10 -0.41
CA VAL A 179 -1.87 -10.30 -1.63
C VAL A 179 -0.57 -9.54 -1.91
N ALA A 180 0.06 -8.93 -0.90
CA ALA A 180 1.33 -8.23 -1.06
C ALA A 180 2.48 -9.12 -1.56
N VAL A 181 2.46 -10.41 -1.21
CA VAL A 181 3.47 -11.37 -1.67
C VAL A 181 3.17 -11.90 -3.06
N LEU A 182 1.88 -12.15 -3.38
CA LEU A 182 1.46 -12.70 -4.67
C LEU A 182 1.46 -11.65 -5.79
N PHE A 183 1.21 -10.40 -5.44
CA PHE A 183 1.17 -9.26 -6.35
C PHE A 183 2.16 -8.20 -5.81
N PRO A 184 3.46 -8.39 -6.03
CA PRO A 184 4.46 -7.41 -5.61
C PRO A 184 4.22 -6.08 -6.33
N GLU A 185 4.41 -4.99 -5.60
CA GLU A 185 4.30 -3.64 -6.17
C GLU A 185 5.56 -3.31 -6.97
N ASP A 186 5.37 -2.73 -8.13
CA ASP A 186 6.44 -2.17 -8.94
C ASP A 186 6.93 -0.84 -8.33
N GLY A 187 8.16 -0.46 -8.64
CA GLY A 187 8.67 0.85 -8.27
C GLY A 187 7.96 1.95 -9.05
N ALA A 188 7.77 3.11 -8.44
CA ALA A 188 7.19 4.28 -9.09
C ALA A 188 7.88 5.56 -8.63
N ASN A 189 8.08 6.53 -9.54
CA ASN A 189 8.68 7.83 -9.26
C ASN A 189 10.02 7.73 -8.50
N GLY A 190 10.87 6.77 -8.87
CA GLY A 190 12.17 6.51 -8.23
C GLY A 190 12.09 5.86 -6.84
N VAL A 191 10.91 5.45 -6.39
CA VAL A 191 10.72 4.73 -5.13
C VAL A 191 10.59 3.23 -5.39
N ASN A 192 11.35 2.45 -4.63
CA ASN A 192 11.34 0.99 -4.75
C ASN A 192 9.98 0.40 -4.34
N GLY A 193 9.47 -0.60 -5.10
CA GLY A 193 8.19 -1.27 -4.84
C GLY A 193 8.06 -1.88 -3.44
N ILE A 194 9.17 -2.30 -2.82
CA ILE A 194 9.17 -2.75 -1.41
C ILE A 194 8.71 -1.65 -0.46
N ILE A 195 9.13 -0.40 -0.69
CA ILE A 195 8.73 0.74 0.14
C ILE A 195 7.24 1.03 -0.06
N ILE A 196 6.76 0.96 -1.30
CA ILE A 196 5.33 1.14 -1.63
C ILE A 196 4.49 0.05 -0.95
N MET A 197 4.91 -1.21 -1.06
CA MET A 197 4.27 -2.33 -0.37
C MET A 197 4.22 -2.12 1.16
N LEU A 198 5.32 -1.65 1.76
CA LEU A 198 5.38 -1.34 3.19
C LEU A 198 4.39 -0.25 3.58
N LEU A 199 4.27 0.81 2.78
CA LEU A 199 3.29 1.88 3.00
C LEU A 199 1.87 1.33 2.95
N TYR A 200 1.53 0.48 1.99
CA TYR A 200 0.20 -0.13 1.88
C TYR A 200 -0.14 -1.05 3.06
N LEU A 201 0.82 -1.89 3.48
CA LEU A 201 0.61 -2.76 4.63
C LEU A 201 0.50 -1.97 5.94
N LEU A 202 1.30 -0.91 6.08
CA LEU A 202 1.23 -0.01 7.22
C LEU A 202 -0.11 0.75 7.25
N ASP A 203 -0.54 1.28 6.12
CA ASP A 203 -1.83 1.96 5.98
C ASP A 203 -2.99 1.01 6.33
N THR A 204 -2.99 -0.19 5.76
CA THR A 204 -3.98 -1.23 6.06
C THR A 204 -4.01 -1.55 7.56
N PHE A 205 -2.85 -1.76 8.17
CA PHE A 205 -2.73 -2.05 9.60
C PHE A 205 -3.30 -0.92 10.48
N LEU A 206 -2.92 0.33 10.19
CA LEU A 206 -3.35 1.49 10.96
C LEU A 206 -4.85 1.75 10.80
N ASN A 207 -5.38 1.61 9.59
CA ASN A 207 -6.82 1.74 9.33
C ASN A 207 -7.64 0.71 10.12
N ILE A 208 -7.25 -0.58 10.09
CA ILE A 208 -7.95 -1.63 10.85
C ILE A 208 -7.87 -1.35 12.35
N LEU A 209 -6.72 -0.91 12.85
CA LEU A 209 -6.55 -0.54 14.26
C LEU A 209 -7.46 0.65 14.62
N CYS A 210 -7.55 1.66 13.75
CA CYS A 210 -8.43 2.81 13.92
C CYS A 210 -9.89 2.36 14.03
N GLU A 211 -10.38 1.51 13.12
CA GLU A 211 -11.73 0.97 13.13
C GLU A 211 -12.04 0.18 14.42
N LEU A 212 -11.09 -0.62 14.89
CA LEU A 212 -11.24 -1.31 16.18
C LEU A 212 -11.35 -0.33 17.37
N LEU A 213 -10.60 0.76 17.33
CA LEU A 213 -10.69 1.79 18.37
C LEU A 213 -12.00 2.58 18.28
N ILE A 214 -12.52 2.85 17.08
CA ILE A 214 -13.83 3.46 16.84
C ILE A 214 -14.93 2.54 17.41
N SER A 215 -14.88 1.25 17.15
CA SER A 215 -15.86 0.28 17.68
C SER A 215 -15.90 0.24 19.21
N LYS A 216 -14.81 0.64 19.87
CA LYS A 216 -14.70 0.76 21.33
C LYS A 216 -15.05 2.15 21.87
N GLN A 217 -15.38 3.10 21.00
CA GLN A 217 -15.57 4.50 21.34
C GLN A 217 -14.36 5.08 22.11
N SER A 218 -13.17 4.62 21.75
CA SER A 218 -11.93 5.07 22.35
C SER A 218 -11.46 6.36 21.71
N ARG A 219 -11.20 7.39 22.52
CA ARG A 219 -10.65 8.67 22.04
C ARG A 219 -9.29 8.53 21.32
N TYR A 220 -8.60 7.42 21.54
CA TYR A 220 -7.32 7.16 20.89
C TYR A 220 -7.47 6.85 19.40
N ASN A 221 -8.71 6.58 18.90
CA ASN A 221 -8.96 6.44 17.47
C ASN A 221 -8.53 7.70 16.71
N PHE A 222 -8.78 8.89 17.23
CA PHE A 222 -8.39 10.14 16.57
C PHE A 222 -6.86 10.32 16.47
N LEU A 223 -6.09 9.83 17.44
CA LEU A 223 -4.63 9.85 17.35
C LEU A 223 -4.11 8.86 16.31
N VAL A 224 -4.74 7.68 16.22
CA VAL A 224 -4.39 6.69 15.20
C VAL A 224 -4.83 7.21 13.83
N SER A 225 -6.00 7.83 13.71
CA SER A 225 -6.49 8.44 12.47
C SER A 225 -5.52 9.48 11.92
N VAL A 226 -4.98 10.37 12.77
CA VAL A 226 -3.93 11.33 12.34
C VAL A 226 -2.72 10.62 11.72
N VAL A 227 -2.31 9.46 12.25
CA VAL A 227 -1.20 8.68 11.67
C VAL A 227 -1.62 8.02 10.36
N VAL A 228 -2.85 7.50 10.27
CA VAL A 228 -3.45 6.98 9.02
C VAL A 228 -3.41 8.05 7.94
N GLU A 229 -3.87 9.24 8.24
CA GLU A 229 -3.92 10.35 7.28
C GLU A 229 -2.54 10.77 6.81
N ILE A 230 -1.54 10.76 7.69
CA ILE A 230 -0.14 11.02 7.30
C ILE A 230 0.36 9.91 6.37
N THR A 231 0.08 8.64 6.65
CA THR A 231 0.45 7.52 5.76
C THR A 231 -0.25 7.58 4.41
N GLU A 232 -1.52 7.96 4.37
CA GLU A 232 -2.27 8.15 3.12
C GLU A 232 -1.67 9.29 2.28
N ILE A 233 -1.37 10.44 2.90
CA ILE A 233 -0.69 11.55 2.21
C ILE A 233 0.66 11.08 1.66
N LEU A 234 1.46 10.38 2.45
CA LEU A 234 2.77 9.88 2.00
C LEU A 234 2.63 8.94 0.80
N THR A 235 1.68 8.02 0.84
CA THR A 235 1.41 7.09 -0.26
C THR A 235 0.99 7.85 -1.53
N CYS A 236 0.06 8.80 -1.41
CA CYS A 236 -0.40 9.58 -2.54
C CYS A 236 0.70 10.48 -3.13
N VAL A 237 1.57 11.04 -2.29
CA VAL A 237 2.73 11.87 -2.73
C VAL A 237 3.78 11.01 -3.42
N VAL A 238 4.12 9.85 -2.87
CA VAL A 238 5.09 8.92 -3.48
C VAL A 238 4.65 8.47 -4.86
N LEU A 239 3.35 8.20 -5.04
CA LEU A 239 2.79 7.75 -6.32
C LEU A 239 2.35 8.91 -7.22
N MET A 240 2.45 10.15 -6.74
CA MET A 240 2.03 11.37 -7.45
C MET A 240 0.61 11.28 -8.02
N TYR A 241 -0.35 10.84 -7.21
CA TYR A 241 -1.76 10.67 -7.61
C TYR A 241 -2.72 11.05 -6.46
N ARG A 242 -4.03 11.07 -6.72
CA ARG A 242 -5.10 11.36 -5.72
C ARG A 242 -4.91 12.72 -5.01
N PHE A 243 -4.63 13.76 -5.77
CA PHE A 243 -4.38 15.09 -5.23
C PHE A 243 -5.60 15.71 -4.51
N ALA A 244 -6.82 15.33 -4.90
CA ALA A 244 -8.03 15.74 -4.17
C ALA A 244 -8.05 15.14 -2.75
N THR A 245 -7.68 13.85 -2.61
CA THR A 245 -7.50 13.21 -1.31
C THR A 245 -6.43 13.92 -0.50
N ILE A 246 -5.23 14.19 -1.04
CA ILE A 246 -4.15 14.91 -0.34
C ILE A 246 -4.68 16.24 0.22
N ALA A 247 -5.36 17.03 -0.62
CA ALA A 247 -5.88 18.33 -0.20
C ALA A 247 -6.93 18.20 0.90
N THR A 248 -7.89 17.29 0.77
CA THR A 248 -8.94 17.10 1.78
C THR A 248 -8.40 16.50 3.08
N THR A 249 -7.42 15.59 3.00
CA THR A 249 -6.79 15.02 4.19
C THR A 249 -6.03 16.09 4.96
N LEU A 250 -5.24 16.91 4.27
CA LEU A 250 -4.45 17.96 4.90
C LEU A 250 -5.31 19.09 5.50
N PHE A 251 -6.32 19.58 4.76
CA PHE A 251 -7.08 20.77 5.15
C PHE A 251 -8.37 20.47 5.91
N PHE A 252 -8.88 19.26 5.86
CA PHE A 252 -10.13 18.89 6.51
C PHE A 252 -9.94 17.77 7.55
N TRP A 253 -9.42 16.59 7.15
CA TRP A 253 -9.38 15.43 8.05
C TRP A 253 -8.41 15.62 9.22
N LEU A 254 -7.17 16.00 8.99
CA LEU A 254 -6.20 16.26 10.07
C LEU A 254 -6.72 17.31 11.08
N PRO A 255 -7.24 18.49 10.67
CA PRO A 255 -7.81 19.43 11.60
C PRO A 255 -9.03 18.90 12.37
N ILE A 256 -9.94 18.18 11.71
CA ILE A 256 -11.19 17.73 12.34
C ILE A 256 -10.93 16.61 13.37
N ASP A 257 -9.93 15.75 13.12
CA ASP A 257 -9.54 14.70 14.07
C ASP A 257 -8.87 15.28 15.32
N ILE A 258 -8.00 16.27 15.15
CA ILE A 258 -7.39 16.96 16.28
C ILE A 258 -8.49 17.66 17.13
N LEU A 259 -9.43 18.34 16.47
CA LEU A 259 -10.55 18.99 17.16
C LEU A 259 -11.46 17.98 17.86
N SER A 260 -11.72 16.85 17.22
CA SER A 260 -12.51 15.77 17.76
C SER A 260 -11.85 15.14 18.99
N TYR A 261 -10.53 14.88 18.92
CA TYR A 261 -9.77 14.40 20.08
C TYR A 261 -9.87 15.35 21.28
N ILE A 262 -9.70 16.66 21.03
CA ILE A 262 -9.81 17.69 22.08
C ILE A 262 -11.23 17.73 22.66
N ASN A 263 -12.24 17.68 21.79
CA ASN A 263 -13.64 17.73 22.21
C ASN A 263 -14.03 16.50 23.06
N TRP A 264 -13.67 15.31 22.60
CA TRP A 264 -13.94 14.06 23.32
C TRP A 264 -13.16 13.96 24.64
N SER A 265 -11.96 14.56 24.69
CA SER A 265 -11.17 14.60 25.93
C SER A 265 -11.78 15.47 27.02
N LYS A 266 -12.57 16.47 26.64
CA LYS A 266 -13.25 17.38 27.59
C LYS A 266 -14.54 16.79 28.22
N HIS A 267 -15.16 15.82 27.53
CA HIS A 267 -16.44 15.23 27.97
C HIS A 267 -16.25 13.84 28.59
N LYS A 268 -15.20 13.66 29.36
CA LYS A 268 -14.73 12.36 29.88
C LYS A 268 -15.60 11.76 31.00
N ASP A 269 -16.49 12.51 31.61
CA ASP A 269 -17.09 12.16 32.89
C ASP A 269 -18.63 12.02 32.91
N ASP A 270 -19.30 12.08 31.77
CA ASP A 270 -20.75 11.87 31.74
C ASP A 270 -21.05 10.36 31.67
N GLU A 271 -21.04 9.70 32.83
CA GLU A 271 -21.43 8.28 32.99
C GLU A 271 -22.90 7.97 32.72
N ASP A 272 -23.74 8.97 32.55
CA ASP A 272 -25.19 8.88 32.30
C ASP A 272 -25.50 9.27 30.86
N ASP A 273 -25.05 8.46 29.92
CA ASP A 273 -25.43 8.69 28.53
C ASP A 273 -26.76 8.06 28.18
N GLU A 274 -27.77 8.87 28.15
CA GLU A 274 -28.81 8.75 27.14
C GLU A 274 -28.17 8.69 25.77
N LEU A 275 -28.46 7.64 25.02
CA LEU A 275 -28.10 7.49 23.62
C LEU A 275 -28.38 8.80 22.88
N THR A 276 -27.34 9.53 22.52
CA THR A 276 -27.45 10.88 21.97
C THR A 276 -28.32 10.81 20.72
N ALA A 277 -29.39 11.61 20.69
CA ALA A 277 -30.39 11.61 19.61
C ALA A 277 -29.68 11.87 18.26
N VAL A 278 -29.73 10.86 17.42
CA VAL A 278 -29.19 10.95 16.06
C VAL A 278 -30.12 11.85 15.25
N ARG A 279 -29.56 12.89 14.65
CA ARG A 279 -30.28 13.82 13.78
C ARG A 279 -30.41 13.23 12.38
N ARG A 280 -31.41 13.68 11.64
CA ARG A 280 -31.64 13.30 10.23
C ARG A 280 -31.65 14.55 9.35
N LEU A 281 -31.05 14.43 8.17
CA LEU A 281 -31.13 15.48 7.15
C LEU A 281 -32.58 15.67 6.69
N LYS A 282 -32.92 16.91 6.31
CA LYS A 282 -34.14 17.19 5.58
C LYS A 282 -33.92 16.96 4.10
N GLY A 283 -34.95 16.50 3.38
CA GLY A 283 -34.81 16.14 1.95
C GLY A 283 -34.18 17.23 1.07
N TYR A 284 -34.45 18.51 1.33
CA TYR A 284 -33.82 19.60 0.59
C TYR A 284 -32.30 19.71 0.89
N GLN A 285 -31.87 19.37 2.11
CA GLN A 285 -30.45 19.35 2.47
C GLN A 285 -29.73 18.20 1.78
N GLU A 286 -30.38 17.03 1.66
CA GLU A 286 -29.83 15.89 0.90
C GLU A 286 -29.59 16.28 -0.56
N VAL A 287 -30.56 16.97 -1.20
CA VAL A 287 -30.44 17.45 -2.58
C VAL A 287 -29.29 18.46 -2.72
N LEU A 288 -29.18 19.43 -1.79
CA LEU A 288 -28.09 20.41 -1.82
C LEU A 288 -26.70 19.77 -1.65
N ILE A 289 -26.60 18.76 -0.78
CA ILE A 289 -25.35 18.02 -0.58
C ILE A 289 -24.96 17.26 -1.85
N ILE A 290 -25.92 16.55 -2.47
CA ILE A 290 -25.69 15.84 -3.75
C ILE A 290 -25.24 16.81 -4.84
N LEU A 291 -25.90 17.95 -4.98
CA LEU A 291 -25.49 18.99 -5.92
C LEU A 291 -24.08 19.52 -5.61
N GLY A 292 -23.77 19.73 -4.33
CA GLY A 292 -22.44 20.13 -3.90
C GLY A 292 -21.36 19.11 -4.27
N ILE A 293 -21.63 17.82 -4.04
CA ILE A 293 -20.73 16.73 -4.43
C ILE A 293 -20.51 16.72 -5.97
N ILE A 294 -21.58 16.87 -6.76
CA ILE A 294 -21.49 16.91 -8.23
C ILE A 294 -20.63 18.11 -8.69
N ILE A 295 -20.90 19.31 -8.15
CA ILE A 295 -20.14 20.51 -8.51
C ILE A 295 -18.68 20.35 -8.12
N TRP A 296 -18.39 19.84 -6.93
CA TRP A 296 -17.02 19.57 -6.47
C TRP A 296 -16.33 18.55 -7.39
N THR A 297 -16.97 17.42 -7.67
CA THR A 297 -16.42 16.35 -8.52
C THR A 297 -15.99 16.89 -9.88
N PHE A 298 -16.88 17.61 -10.57
CA PHE A 298 -16.55 18.15 -11.88
C PHE A 298 -15.59 19.35 -11.82
N GLY A 299 -15.77 20.23 -10.83
CA GLY A 299 -14.90 21.41 -10.68
C GLY A 299 -13.46 21.03 -10.32
N VAL A 300 -13.28 20.24 -9.27
CA VAL A 300 -11.96 19.79 -8.80
C VAL A 300 -11.37 18.77 -9.78
N GLY A 301 -12.15 17.82 -10.28
CA GLY A 301 -11.71 16.85 -11.27
C GLY A 301 -11.21 17.53 -12.55
N TYR A 302 -11.93 18.52 -13.07
CA TYR A 302 -11.50 19.30 -14.23
C TYR A 302 -10.23 20.09 -13.96
N PHE A 303 -10.14 20.77 -12.81
CA PHE A 303 -8.96 21.54 -12.42
C PHE A 303 -7.72 20.63 -12.30
N LEU A 304 -7.84 19.52 -11.59
CA LEU A 304 -6.72 18.61 -11.37
C LEU A 304 -6.32 17.84 -12.63
N SER A 305 -7.28 17.45 -13.48
CA SER A 305 -6.98 16.79 -14.76
C SER A 305 -6.33 17.71 -15.78
N GLY A 306 -6.43 19.03 -15.59
CA GLY A 306 -5.74 20.05 -16.39
C GLY A 306 -4.31 20.34 -15.94
N LEU A 307 -3.86 19.76 -14.81
CA LEU A 307 -2.47 19.85 -14.38
C LEU A 307 -1.67 18.77 -15.11
N ASP A 308 -0.62 19.21 -15.81
CA ASP A 308 0.31 18.30 -16.49
C ASP A 308 1.26 17.67 -15.47
N ILE A 309 0.76 16.65 -14.75
CA ILE A 309 1.52 15.93 -13.74
C ILE A 309 2.10 14.69 -14.39
N LYS A 310 3.41 14.70 -14.56
CA LYS A 310 4.14 13.52 -15.04
C LYS A 310 4.32 12.54 -13.89
N THR A 311 3.89 11.31 -14.09
CA THR A 311 4.08 10.18 -13.17
C THR A 311 4.26 8.92 -14.01
N ASP A 312 5.17 8.07 -13.62
CA ASP A 312 5.36 6.70 -14.15
C ASP A 312 4.41 5.69 -13.48
N PHE A 313 3.67 6.10 -12.46
CA PHE A 313 2.59 5.30 -11.90
C PHE A 313 1.51 5.04 -12.95
N LEU A 314 1.01 3.81 -13.04
CA LEU A 314 0.08 3.32 -14.08
C LEU A 314 0.68 3.37 -15.51
N ASN A 315 2.00 3.21 -15.64
CA ASN A 315 2.70 3.22 -16.94
C ASN A 315 2.37 4.50 -17.75
N GLY A 316 2.14 5.62 -17.09
CA GLY A 316 1.83 6.91 -17.73
C GLY A 316 0.48 6.98 -18.46
N ASP A 317 -0.48 6.05 -18.22
CA ASP A 317 -1.79 6.08 -18.88
C ASP A 317 -2.62 7.31 -18.44
N GLN A 318 -2.52 8.39 -19.21
CA GLN A 318 -3.20 9.66 -18.96
C GLN A 318 -4.73 9.54 -18.93
N LYS A 319 -5.33 8.58 -19.66
CA LYS A 319 -6.78 8.37 -19.64
C LYS A 319 -7.21 7.75 -18.33
N LEU A 320 -6.47 6.75 -17.87
CA LEU A 320 -6.74 6.08 -16.60
C LEU A 320 -6.52 7.05 -15.44
N MET A 321 -5.44 7.84 -15.47
CA MET A 321 -5.18 8.90 -14.49
C MET A 321 -6.32 9.91 -14.43
N THR A 322 -6.84 10.36 -15.58
CA THR A 322 -7.99 11.28 -15.62
C THR A 322 -9.23 10.65 -14.96
N ILE A 323 -9.55 9.39 -15.25
CA ILE A 323 -10.69 8.70 -14.66
C ILE A 323 -10.52 8.62 -13.13
N ILE A 324 -9.34 8.19 -12.66
CA ILE A 324 -9.02 8.11 -11.23
C ILE A 324 -9.16 9.49 -10.58
N THR A 325 -8.68 10.56 -11.20
CA THR A 325 -8.78 11.94 -10.69
C THR A 325 -10.23 12.36 -10.46
N TYR A 326 -11.15 12.06 -11.37
CA TYR A 326 -12.58 12.37 -11.18
C TYR A 326 -13.22 11.51 -10.09
N ILE A 327 -12.86 10.22 -10.00
CA ILE A 327 -13.38 9.34 -8.94
C ILE A 327 -12.82 9.78 -7.58
N ASP A 328 -11.54 10.18 -7.51
CA ASP A 328 -10.91 10.70 -6.30
C ASP A 328 -11.54 12.03 -5.86
N ALA A 329 -11.81 12.94 -6.78
CA ALA A 329 -12.56 14.17 -6.48
C ALA A 329 -13.97 13.89 -5.94
N CYS A 330 -14.64 12.85 -6.44
CA CYS A 330 -15.93 12.40 -5.91
C CYS A 330 -15.79 11.79 -4.51
N ALA A 331 -14.84 10.88 -4.33
CA ALA A 331 -14.58 10.21 -3.06
C ALA A 331 -14.21 11.23 -1.97
N SER A 332 -13.36 12.20 -2.28
CA SER A 332 -12.99 13.27 -1.36
C SER A 332 -14.17 14.15 -0.95
N ALA A 333 -15.06 14.50 -1.87
CA ALA A 333 -16.28 15.24 -1.57
C ALA A 333 -17.22 14.47 -0.63
N VAL A 334 -17.44 13.18 -0.93
CA VAL A 334 -18.26 12.29 -0.09
C VAL A 334 -17.61 12.10 1.28
N GLY A 335 -16.28 11.96 1.33
CA GLY A 335 -15.51 11.85 2.56
C GLY A 335 -15.66 13.09 3.45
N VAL A 336 -15.54 14.30 2.90
CA VAL A 336 -15.79 15.55 3.63
C VAL A 336 -17.22 15.60 4.17
N CYS A 337 -18.21 15.22 3.37
CA CYS A 337 -19.59 15.13 3.84
C CYS A 337 -19.73 14.12 4.99
N ASN A 338 -19.08 12.95 4.87
CA ASN A 338 -19.07 11.93 5.91
C ASN A 338 -18.48 12.48 7.23
N GLY A 339 -17.32 13.13 7.18
CA GLY A 339 -16.70 13.77 8.34
C GLY A 339 -17.61 14.80 9.01
N LEU A 340 -18.29 15.64 8.21
CA LEU A 340 -19.29 16.58 8.73
C LEU A 340 -20.49 15.85 9.34
N PHE A 341 -20.96 14.76 8.74
CA PHE A 341 -22.06 13.97 9.29
C PHE A 341 -21.69 13.33 10.63
N ILE A 342 -20.46 12.83 10.77
CA ILE A 342 -19.92 12.33 12.04
C ILE A 342 -19.86 13.44 13.07
N PHE A 343 -19.33 14.61 12.71
CA PHE A 343 -19.21 15.76 13.60
C PHE A 343 -20.58 16.26 14.10
N PHE A 344 -21.57 16.35 13.21
CA PHE A 344 -22.94 16.75 13.55
C PHE A 344 -23.83 15.60 14.03
N ARG A 345 -23.31 14.38 14.15
CA ARG A 345 -24.03 13.17 14.58
C ARG A 345 -25.26 12.89 13.72
N LEU A 346 -25.12 12.92 12.40
CA LEU A 346 -26.17 12.64 11.43
C LEU A 346 -26.24 11.16 11.09
N ARG A 347 -27.44 10.62 10.87
CA ARG A 347 -27.65 9.21 10.51
C ARG A 347 -27.04 8.85 9.15
N GLU A 348 -27.00 9.79 8.24
CA GLU A 348 -26.53 9.66 6.86
C GLU A 348 -25.02 9.38 6.77
N GLN A 349 -24.27 9.53 7.88
CA GLN A 349 -22.85 9.18 7.97
C GLN A 349 -22.57 7.76 7.45
N TRP A 350 -23.41 6.78 7.77
CA TRP A 350 -23.22 5.41 7.35
C TRP A 350 -23.34 5.21 5.84
N ILE A 351 -24.29 5.91 5.21
CA ILE A 351 -24.47 5.87 3.76
C ILE A 351 -23.27 6.52 3.08
N ALA A 352 -22.84 7.69 3.55
CA ALA A 352 -21.68 8.38 3.00
C ALA A 352 -20.42 7.54 3.15
N TRP A 353 -20.23 6.88 4.29
CA TRP A 353 -19.10 6.01 4.56
C TRP A 353 -19.04 4.82 3.56
N TYR A 354 -20.16 4.12 3.33
CA TYR A 354 -20.22 3.03 2.35
C TYR A 354 -19.96 3.51 0.91
N ILE A 355 -20.48 4.68 0.54
CA ILE A 355 -20.23 5.24 -0.80
C ILE A 355 -18.74 5.58 -0.95
N CYS A 356 -18.12 6.19 0.05
CA CYS A 356 -16.70 6.52 0.05
C CYS A 356 -15.85 5.24 -0.08
N ALA A 357 -16.10 4.23 0.76
CA ALA A 357 -15.40 2.95 0.71
C ALA A 357 -15.54 2.26 -0.65
N PHE A 358 -16.72 2.34 -1.28
CA PHE A 358 -16.94 1.79 -2.62
C PHE A 358 -16.12 2.55 -3.68
N LEU A 359 -16.13 3.89 -3.67
CA LEU A 359 -15.36 4.69 -4.62
C LEU A 359 -13.86 4.44 -4.48
N GLU A 360 -13.35 4.34 -3.26
CA GLU A 360 -11.95 4.00 -2.99
C GLU A 360 -11.61 2.57 -3.44
N ALA A 361 -12.51 1.61 -3.25
CA ALA A 361 -12.32 0.26 -3.78
C ALA A 361 -12.21 0.26 -5.32
N VAL A 362 -13.02 1.08 -6.01
CA VAL A 362 -12.93 1.25 -7.46
C VAL A 362 -11.58 1.86 -7.86
N ILE A 363 -11.12 2.89 -7.16
CA ILE A 363 -9.78 3.47 -7.39
C ILE A 363 -8.70 2.41 -7.23
N ASN A 364 -8.74 1.64 -6.14
CA ASN A 364 -7.73 0.62 -5.86
C ASN A 364 -7.71 -0.51 -6.92
N ILE A 365 -8.87 -0.87 -7.49
CA ILE A 365 -8.96 -1.81 -8.62
C ILE A 365 -8.32 -1.20 -9.87
N LEU A 366 -8.69 0.03 -10.21
CA LEU A 366 -8.18 0.71 -11.41
C LEU A 366 -6.66 0.99 -11.32
N ALA A 367 -6.18 1.26 -10.11
CA ALA A 367 -4.78 1.55 -9.84
C ALA A 367 -3.93 0.28 -9.57
N GLY A 368 -4.53 -0.93 -9.60
CA GLY A 368 -3.82 -2.18 -9.29
C GLY A 368 -3.41 -2.35 -7.82
N GLN A 369 -3.91 -1.51 -6.91
CA GLN A 369 -3.53 -1.49 -5.48
C GLN A 369 -4.31 -2.54 -4.68
N TYR A 370 -4.00 -3.81 -4.94
CA TYR A 370 -4.77 -4.93 -4.39
C TYR A 370 -4.67 -5.05 -2.87
N VAL A 371 -3.56 -4.64 -2.26
CA VAL A 371 -3.39 -4.63 -0.80
C VAL A 371 -4.39 -3.67 -0.14
N LEU A 372 -4.51 -2.44 -0.66
CA LEU A 372 -5.49 -1.46 -0.17
C LEU A 372 -6.93 -1.86 -0.49
N LEU A 373 -7.15 -2.59 -1.61
CA LEU A 373 -8.46 -3.15 -1.94
C LEU A 373 -8.94 -4.14 -0.87
N VAL A 374 -8.04 -4.98 -0.33
CA VAL A 374 -8.37 -5.92 0.76
C VAL A 374 -8.94 -5.19 1.97
N LEU A 375 -8.35 -4.06 2.34
CA LEU A 375 -8.87 -3.21 3.43
C LEU A 375 -10.30 -2.76 3.15
N LYS A 376 -10.55 -2.21 1.95
CA LYS A 376 -11.89 -1.69 1.61
C LYS A 376 -12.94 -2.81 1.53
N LEU A 377 -12.57 -4.00 1.05
CA LEU A 377 -13.45 -5.18 1.08
C LEU A 377 -13.75 -5.64 2.52
N GLY A 378 -12.82 -5.44 3.45
CA GLY A 378 -13.02 -5.74 4.87
C GLY A 378 -14.10 -4.88 5.54
N TYR A 379 -14.52 -3.77 4.93
CA TYR A 379 -15.58 -2.89 5.41
C TYR A 379 -17.00 -3.36 5.03
N PHE A 380 -17.14 -4.24 4.05
CA PHE A 380 -18.40 -4.81 3.59
C PHE A 380 -18.64 -6.21 4.16
#